data_0cf4ffd11ca85d09971257bb36abda02
#
_entry.id   0cf4ffd11ca85d09971257bb36abda02
#
_cell.length_a   1.000
_cell.length_b   1.000
_cell.length_c   1.000
_cell.angle_alpha   90.00
_cell.angle_beta   90.00
_cell.angle_gamma   90.00
#
_symmetry.space_group_name_H-M   'P 1'
#
loop_
_entity.id
_entity.type
_entity.pdbx_description
1 polymer ?
#
loop_
_entity_poly.entity_id
_entity_poly.type
_entity_poly.pdbx_seq_one_letter_code
_entity_poly.pdbx_strand_id
1 'polypeptide(L)'
;MTNQVDSCIIPYMMNPKTLQEAIIYFADADNCLNYLVARRWPNGVICPTCGRDDVTFLAKQRKWQCKSAHSRRQFTIKIGTIFEDSPLGLDKWLTAIWMITNCKNGVSSYEVHRAIGVTQKTAWFMVHRIRLAMQMGSFEKQMSGQVEADETYIGGLARNMHRDKRDRRIQGTGGKGKVAVMGLLERNGKVRAKVINDATQLTLQAEVRSNVEPG
;
A
#
# COMPACT_ATOMS: atom_id res chain seq x y z
N MET A 1 -40.16 21.68 -9.34
CA MET A 1 -39.87 21.12 -8.00
C MET A 1 -38.40 20.66 -8.06
N THR A 2 -37.55 21.52 -7.65
CA THR A 2 -36.09 21.34 -7.62
C THR A 2 -35.76 20.49 -6.42
N ASN A 3 -35.31 19.23 -6.67
CA ASN A 3 -34.69 18.39 -5.65
C ASN A 3 -33.31 18.98 -5.35
N GLN A 4 -33.27 19.85 -4.39
CA GLN A 4 -32.09 20.26 -3.67
C GLN A 4 -31.58 19.00 -2.96
N VAL A 5 -30.53 18.39 -3.51
CA VAL A 5 -29.76 17.38 -2.79
C VAL A 5 -29.04 18.17 -1.72
N ASP A 6 -29.53 18.08 -0.51
CA ASP A 6 -28.93 18.67 0.68
C ASP A 6 -27.43 18.34 0.69
N SER A 7 -26.66 19.41 0.64
CA SER A 7 -25.23 19.43 0.95
C SER A 7 -25.04 19.21 2.45
N CYS A 8 -25.57 18.09 2.94
CA CYS A 8 -25.51 17.70 4.32
C CYS A 8 -24.26 16.85 4.56
N ILE A 9 -23.27 17.53 5.18
CA ILE A 9 -22.38 16.93 6.16
C ILE A 9 -21.58 15.76 5.59
N ILE A 10 -20.40 16.05 5.04
CA ILE A 10 -19.31 15.08 5.09
C ILE A 10 -19.11 14.84 6.59
N PRO A 11 -19.56 13.69 7.16
CA PRO A 11 -19.28 13.42 8.54
C PRO A 11 -17.77 13.43 8.66
N TYR A 12 -17.26 14.16 9.61
CA TYR A 12 -15.86 14.21 10.04
C TYR A 12 -15.23 12.86 9.80
N MET A 13 -14.35 12.76 8.78
CA MET A 13 -13.80 11.50 8.34
C MET A 13 -13.04 10.88 9.51
N MET A 14 -13.70 9.97 10.22
CA MET A 14 -13.07 9.22 11.30
C MET A 14 -11.93 8.41 10.69
N ASN A 15 -10.70 8.88 10.90
CA ASN A 15 -9.53 8.02 10.75
C ASN A 15 -9.46 7.14 12.00
N PRO A 16 -9.78 5.85 11.92
CA PRO A 16 -9.73 4.99 13.08
C PRO A 16 -8.31 4.96 13.64
N LYS A 17 -8.17 5.26 14.92
CA LYS A 17 -6.87 5.30 15.62
C LYS A 17 -6.47 3.95 16.15
N THR A 18 -7.45 3.11 16.48
CA THR A 18 -7.23 1.76 17.01
C THR A 18 -7.74 0.70 16.04
N LEU A 19 -7.23 -0.52 16.18
CA LEU A 19 -7.70 -1.66 15.38
C LEU A 19 -9.19 -1.94 15.62
N GLN A 20 -9.65 -1.80 16.85
CA GLN A 20 -11.06 -2.00 17.19
C GLN A 20 -11.96 -0.98 16.48
N GLU A 21 -11.59 0.29 16.52
CA GLU A 21 -12.30 1.33 15.77
C GLU A 21 -12.30 1.07 14.27
N ALA A 22 -11.16 0.60 13.72
CA ALA A 22 -11.05 0.28 12.31
C ALA A 22 -11.99 -0.86 11.91
N ILE A 23 -12.05 -1.93 12.71
CA ILE A 23 -12.95 -3.06 12.46
C ILE A 23 -14.42 -2.60 12.51
N ILE A 24 -14.80 -1.87 13.54
CA ILE A 24 -16.18 -1.36 13.70
C ILE A 24 -16.54 -0.44 12.54
N TYR A 25 -15.68 0.52 12.20
CA TYR A 25 -15.94 1.50 11.16
C TYR A 25 -16.05 0.87 9.77
N PHE A 26 -15.14 -0.05 9.44
CA PHE A 26 -15.12 -0.72 8.14
C PHE A 26 -16.07 -1.93 8.05
N ALA A 27 -16.74 -2.32 9.14
CA ALA A 27 -17.80 -3.33 9.09
C ALA A 27 -18.99 -2.87 8.22
N ASP A 28 -19.23 -1.57 8.15
CA ASP A 28 -20.26 -0.98 7.29
C ASP A 28 -19.70 -0.74 5.88
N ALA A 29 -20.38 -1.29 4.90
CA ALA A 29 -19.96 -1.19 3.49
C ALA A 29 -20.12 0.24 2.92
N ASP A 30 -21.03 1.04 3.45
CA ASP A 30 -21.20 2.43 3.02
C ASP A 30 -20.10 3.33 3.61
N ASN A 31 -19.68 3.07 4.85
CA ASN A 31 -18.49 3.69 5.41
C ASN A 31 -17.23 3.38 4.61
N CYS A 32 -17.03 2.13 4.19
CA CYS A 32 -15.92 1.73 3.33
C CYS A 32 -15.94 2.49 2.00
N LEU A 33 -17.12 2.56 1.37
CA LEU A 33 -17.29 3.25 0.10
C LEU A 33 -16.97 4.75 0.23
N ASN A 34 -17.60 5.41 1.20
CA ASN A 34 -17.41 6.84 1.45
C ASN A 34 -15.96 7.19 1.79
N TYR A 35 -15.31 6.37 2.60
CA TYR A 35 -13.91 6.50 2.97
C TYR A 35 -12.98 6.47 1.73
N LEU A 36 -13.21 5.56 0.81
CA LEU A 36 -12.42 5.46 -0.42
C LEU A 36 -12.77 6.55 -1.44
N VAL A 37 -14.06 6.89 -1.58
CA VAL A 37 -14.53 7.95 -2.50
C VAL A 37 -13.87 9.28 -2.13
N ALA A 38 -13.91 9.65 -0.86
CA ALA A 38 -13.35 10.91 -0.39
C ALA A 38 -11.82 11.00 -0.62
N ARG A 39 -11.10 9.86 -0.58
CA ARG A 39 -9.65 9.82 -0.86
C ARG A 39 -9.33 9.79 -2.33
N ARG A 40 -10.10 9.05 -3.11
CA ARG A 40 -9.85 8.90 -4.54
C ARG A 40 -10.30 10.11 -5.35
N TRP A 41 -11.41 10.68 -4.97
CA TRP A 41 -12.08 11.77 -5.69
C TRP A 41 -12.50 12.91 -4.76
N PRO A 42 -11.54 13.64 -4.19
CA PRO A 42 -11.83 14.72 -3.25
C PRO A 42 -12.71 15.85 -3.85
N ASN A 43 -12.65 16.01 -5.17
CA ASN A 43 -13.38 17.05 -5.92
C ASN A 43 -14.63 16.50 -6.63
N GLY A 44 -15.07 15.29 -6.29
CA GLY A 44 -16.20 14.65 -6.95
C GLY A 44 -15.79 13.44 -7.81
N VAL A 45 -16.73 12.51 -7.98
CA VAL A 45 -16.46 11.26 -8.68
C VAL A 45 -16.29 11.50 -10.19
N ILE A 46 -15.20 11.01 -10.73
CA ILE A 46 -14.89 11.05 -12.17
C ILE A 46 -14.85 9.65 -12.77
N CYS A 47 -15.29 9.53 -14.01
CA CYS A 47 -15.23 8.26 -14.73
C CYS A 47 -13.77 7.86 -15.00
N PRO A 48 -13.31 6.68 -14.56
CA PRO A 48 -11.92 6.26 -14.77
C PRO A 48 -11.57 5.96 -16.23
N THR A 49 -12.58 5.84 -17.12
CA THR A 49 -12.36 5.55 -18.54
C THR A 49 -12.22 6.81 -19.38
N CYS A 50 -13.06 7.84 -19.15
CA CYS A 50 -13.08 9.05 -19.98
C CYS A 50 -12.77 10.34 -19.20
N GLY A 51 -12.57 10.28 -17.87
CA GLY A 51 -12.20 11.43 -17.05
C GLY A 51 -13.31 12.44 -16.76
N ARG A 52 -14.56 12.21 -17.25
CA ARG A 52 -15.68 13.13 -17.05
C ARG A 52 -16.33 12.92 -15.67
N ASP A 53 -16.92 13.98 -15.15
CA ASP A 53 -17.65 14.06 -13.88
C ASP A 53 -19.15 13.79 -14.01
N ASP A 54 -19.67 13.72 -15.26
CA ASP A 54 -21.09 13.43 -15.52
C ASP A 54 -21.42 11.95 -15.27
N VAL A 55 -21.53 11.61 -13.99
CA VAL A 55 -21.77 10.25 -13.50
C VAL A 55 -22.98 10.22 -12.57
N THR A 56 -23.71 9.12 -12.62
CA THR A 56 -24.86 8.87 -11.73
C THR A 56 -24.55 7.71 -10.81
N PHE A 57 -24.79 7.86 -9.52
CA PHE A 57 -24.61 6.79 -8.54
C PHE A 57 -25.83 5.85 -8.49
N LEU A 58 -25.60 4.58 -8.65
CA LEU A 58 -26.59 3.50 -8.57
C LEU A 58 -26.52 2.85 -7.19
N ALA A 59 -27.28 3.39 -6.23
CA ALA A 59 -27.18 3.02 -4.80
C ALA A 59 -27.37 1.51 -4.55
N LYS A 60 -28.37 0.87 -5.19
CA LYS A 60 -28.62 -0.58 -5.01
C LYS A 60 -27.44 -1.47 -5.40
N GLN A 61 -26.61 -1.01 -6.35
CA GLN A 61 -25.46 -1.79 -6.87
C GLN A 61 -24.11 -1.24 -6.37
N ARG A 62 -24.10 -0.12 -5.64
CA ARG A 62 -22.88 0.60 -5.21
C ARG A 62 -21.90 0.83 -6.37
N LYS A 63 -22.42 1.26 -7.53
CA LYS A 63 -21.68 1.54 -8.76
C LYS A 63 -22.02 2.93 -9.28
N TRP A 64 -21.17 3.46 -10.12
CA TRP A 64 -21.46 4.67 -10.89
C TRP A 64 -21.67 4.31 -12.36
N GLN A 65 -22.52 5.09 -13.00
CA GLN A 65 -22.78 5.02 -14.44
C GLN A 65 -22.38 6.35 -15.06
N CYS A 66 -21.43 6.31 -15.98
CA CYS A 66 -21.08 7.45 -16.81
C CYS A 66 -22.16 7.68 -17.89
N LYS A 67 -22.54 8.91 -18.15
CA LYS A 67 -23.50 9.27 -19.19
C LYS A 67 -22.88 9.32 -20.58
N SER A 68 -21.57 9.44 -20.69
CA SER A 68 -20.84 9.44 -21.97
C SER A 68 -20.91 8.08 -22.66
N ALA A 69 -20.91 8.10 -23.99
CA ALA A 69 -20.93 6.88 -24.80
C ALA A 69 -19.52 6.28 -24.91
N HIS A 70 -19.24 5.21 -24.12
CA HIS A 70 -18.05 4.36 -24.23
C HIS A 70 -18.34 2.95 -23.70
N SER A 71 -17.46 1.99 -23.98
CA SER A 71 -17.72 0.57 -23.74
C SER A 71 -17.91 0.20 -22.26
N ARG A 72 -17.23 0.88 -21.32
CA ARG A 72 -17.27 0.60 -19.87
C ARG A 72 -17.97 1.72 -19.10
N ARG A 73 -19.26 1.90 -19.36
CA ARG A 73 -20.04 2.98 -18.73
C ARG A 73 -20.27 2.81 -17.24
N GLN A 74 -20.36 1.56 -16.74
CA GLN A 74 -20.52 1.28 -15.32
C GLN A 74 -19.18 0.94 -14.68
N PHE A 75 -18.93 1.52 -13.51
CA PHE A 75 -17.69 1.29 -12.77
C PHE A 75 -17.94 1.28 -11.25
N THR A 76 -17.05 0.63 -10.54
CA THR A 76 -17.02 0.59 -9.08
C THR A 76 -15.79 1.36 -8.57
N ILE A 77 -15.76 1.62 -7.27
CA ILE A 77 -14.60 2.22 -6.60
C ILE A 77 -13.33 1.38 -6.77
N LYS A 78 -13.45 0.09 -7.06
CA LYS A 78 -12.33 -0.84 -7.19
C LYS A 78 -11.53 -0.67 -8.49
N ILE A 79 -12.18 -0.25 -9.59
CA ILE A 79 -11.54 -0.17 -10.93
C ILE A 79 -10.36 0.79 -10.91
N GLY A 80 -9.20 0.36 -11.42
CA GLY A 80 -7.96 1.11 -11.42
C GLY A 80 -7.32 1.27 -10.04
N THR A 81 -7.68 0.42 -9.08
CA THR A 81 -7.08 0.40 -7.74
C THR A 81 -6.52 -0.97 -7.40
N ILE A 82 -5.83 -1.07 -6.27
CA ILE A 82 -5.35 -2.37 -5.75
C ILE A 82 -6.48 -3.35 -5.43
N PHE A 83 -7.72 -2.91 -5.40
CA PHE A 83 -8.90 -3.73 -5.14
C PHE A 83 -9.52 -4.32 -6.41
N GLU A 84 -9.03 -3.95 -7.59
CA GLU A 84 -9.57 -4.40 -8.87
C GLU A 84 -9.52 -5.92 -8.97
N ASP A 85 -10.58 -6.50 -9.54
CA ASP A 85 -10.80 -7.94 -9.74
C ASP A 85 -10.78 -8.78 -8.45
N SER A 86 -10.81 -8.13 -7.29
CA SER A 86 -10.89 -8.86 -6.02
C SER A 86 -12.34 -9.20 -5.66
N PRO A 87 -12.66 -10.47 -5.39
CA PRO A 87 -13.97 -10.88 -4.90
C PRO A 87 -14.21 -10.47 -3.44
N LEU A 88 -13.15 -10.09 -2.72
CA LEU A 88 -13.23 -9.70 -1.31
C LEU A 88 -13.95 -8.36 -1.14
N GLY A 89 -14.66 -8.22 -0.02
CA GLY A 89 -15.24 -6.96 0.42
C GLY A 89 -14.18 -5.91 0.74
N LEU A 90 -14.58 -4.65 0.72
CA LEU A 90 -13.71 -3.53 1.06
C LEU A 90 -13.37 -3.51 2.55
N ASP A 91 -14.27 -4.01 3.40
CA ASP A 91 -14.07 -4.21 4.84
C ASP A 91 -12.77 -4.96 5.14
N LYS A 92 -12.56 -6.09 4.50
CA LYS A 92 -11.36 -6.91 4.66
C LYS A 92 -10.10 -6.23 4.13
N TRP A 93 -10.21 -5.56 2.99
CA TRP A 93 -9.10 -4.83 2.40
C TRP A 93 -8.67 -3.65 3.27
N LEU A 94 -9.60 -2.83 3.73
CA LEU A 94 -9.30 -1.64 4.52
C LEU A 94 -8.77 -2.01 5.91
N THR A 95 -9.29 -3.06 6.53
CA THR A 95 -8.75 -3.59 7.78
C THR A 95 -7.33 -4.12 7.60
N ALA A 96 -7.05 -4.86 6.51
CA ALA A 96 -5.71 -5.34 6.22
C ALA A 96 -4.72 -4.19 5.96
N ILE A 97 -5.14 -3.15 5.22
CA ILE A 97 -4.33 -1.95 5.00
C ILE A 97 -4.04 -1.28 6.34
N TRP A 98 -5.06 -1.10 7.19
CA TRP A 98 -4.88 -0.50 8.51
C TRP A 98 -3.87 -1.28 9.35
N MET A 99 -3.95 -2.61 9.39
CA MET A 99 -2.99 -3.45 10.10
C MET A 99 -1.56 -3.26 9.59
N ILE A 100 -1.36 -3.26 8.27
CA ILE A 100 -0.03 -3.14 7.66
C ILE A 100 0.59 -1.77 7.93
N THR A 101 -0.21 -0.70 7.88
CA THR A 101 0.28 0.67 8.05
C THR A 101 0.53 1.08 9.50
N ASN A 102 -0.17 0.45 10.45
CA ASN A 102 -0.08 0.83 11.87
C ASN A 102 0.77 -0.13 12.73
N CYS A 103 1.10 -1.33 12.22
CA CYS A 103 1.94 -2.27 12.96
C CYS A 103 3.42 -1.95 12.77
N LYS A 104 4.08 -1.42 13.81
CA LYS A 104 5.50 -1.03 13.81
C LYS A 104 6.45 -2.15 13.35
N ASN A 105 6.19 -3.38 13.74
CA ASN A 105 7.04 -4.53 13.43
C ASN A 105 6.66 -5.24 12.11
N GLY A 106 5.71 -4.66 11.36
CA GLY A 106 5.12 -5.30 10.19
C GLY A 106 4.11 -6.38 10.56
N VAL A 107 3.43 -6.92 9.55
CA VAL A 107 2.39 -7.93 9.69
C VAL A 107 2.69 -9.10 8.76
N SER A 108 2.58 -10.31 9.28
CA SER A 108 2.70 -11.52 8.47
C SER A 108 1.37 -11.89 7.79
N SER A 109 1.43 -12.63 6.69
CA SER A 109 0.21 -13.11 6.03
C SER A 109 -0.61 -14.06 6.90
N TYR A 110 0.02 -14.75 7.86
CA TYR A 110 -0.70 -15.58 8.83
C TYR A 110 -1.48 -14.75 9.87
N GLU A 111 -0.96 -13.60 10.27
CA GLU A 111 -1.67 -12.68 11.17
C GLU A 111 -2.88 -12.08 10.46
N VAL A 112 -2.70 -11.59 9.23
CA VAL A 112 -3.81 -11.08 8.41
C VAL A 112 -4.86 -12.17 8.19
N HIS A 113 -4.45 -13.40 7.82
CA HIS A 113 -5.35 -14.53 7.66
C HIS A 113 -6.25 -14.73 8.88
N ARG A 114 -5.66 -14.78 10.09
CA ARG A 114 -6.39 -14.98 11.34
C ARG A 114 -7.26 -13.78 11.71
N ALA A 115 -6.77 -12.56 11.48
CA ALA A 115 -7.46 -11.34 11.87
C ALA A 115 -8.72 -11.06 11.06
N ILE A 116 -8.70 -11.30 9.73
CA ILE A 116 -9.80 -10.95 8.84
C ILE A 116 -10.57 -12.17 8.29
N GLY A 117 -10.21 -13.38 8.70
CA GLY A 117 -10.93 -14.61 8.32
C GLY A 117 -10.91 -14.91 6.82
N VAL A 118 -9.75 -14.79 6.18
CA VAL A 118 -9.51 -15.22 4.78
C VAL A 118 -8.52 -16.38 4.75
N THR A 119 -8.35 -17.07 3.62
CA THR A 119 -7.29 -18.10 3.53
C THR A 119 -5.90 -17.47 3.63
N GLN A 120 -4.91 -18.23 4.12
CA GLN A 120 -3.52 -17.74 4.19
C GLN A 120 -2.98 -17.32 2.82
N LYS A 121 -3.31 -18.07 1.77
CA LYS A 121 -2.92 -17.74 0.38
C LYS A 121 -3.54 -16.41 -0.07
N THR A 122 -4.79 -16.15 0.27
CA THR A 122 -5.46 -14.88 -0.01
C THR A 122 -4.82 -13.72 0.77
N ALA A 123 -4.56 -13.92 2.06
CA ALA A 123 -3.88 -12.93 2.88
C ALA A 123 -2.47 -12.62 2.36
N TRP A 124 -1.72 -13.64 1.93
CA TRP A 124 -0.40 -13.46 1.32
C TRP A 124 -0.48 -12.58 0.07
N PHE A 125 -1.42 -12.87 -0.82
CA PHE A 125 -1.65 -12.08 -2.03
C PHE A 125 -2.04 -10.63 -1.71
N MET A 126 -2.94 -10.42 -0.73
CA MET A 126 -3.33 -9.08 -0.29
C MET A 126 -2.14 -8.28 0.24
N VAL A 127 -1.33 -8.87 1.11
CA VAL A 127 -0.15 -8.23 1.71
C VAL A 127 0.84 -7.80 0.63
N HIS A 128 1.12 -8.65 -0.37
CA HIS A 128 2.00 -8.30 -1.48
C HIS A 128 1.45 -7.16 -2.33
N ARG A 129 0.15 -7.19 -2.63
CA ARG A 129 -0.51 -6.15 -3.43
C ARG A 129 -0.54 -4.79 -2.71
N ILE A 130 -0.77 -4.79 -1.39
CA ILE A 130 -0.70 -3.57 -0.57
C ILE A 130 0.73 -3.03 -0.53
N ARG A 131 1.73 -3.88 -0.29
CA ARG A 131 3.13 -3.46 -0.26
C ARG A 131 3.59 -2.88 -1.60
N LEU A 132 3.15 -3.47 -2.71
CA LEU A 132 3.44 -2.93 -4.05
C LEU A 132 2.83 -1.53 -4.22
N ALA A 133 1.59 -1.33 -3.79
CA ALA A 133 0.95 -0.01 -3.85
C ALA A 133 1.65 1.05 -2.98
N MET A 134 2.21 0.63 -1.85
CA MET A 134 2.98 1.54 -0.98
C MET A 134 4.31 2.00 -1.62
N GLN A 135 4.84 1.26 -2.60
CA GLN A 135 6.05 1.65 -3.33
C GLN A 135 5.77 2.70 -4.42
N MET A 136 4.55 2.78 -4.93
CA MET A 136 4.20 3.72 -5.99
C MET A 136 4.22 5.18 -5.48
N GLY A 137 4.90 6.05 -6.21
CA GLY A 137 5.01 7.49 -5.91
C GLY A 137 6.11 7.88 -4.92
N SER A 138 6.90 6.92 -4.38
CA SER A 138 8.01 7.24 -3.46
C SER A 138 9.29 7.70 -4.16
N PHE A 139 9.42 7.46 -5.47
CA PHE A 139 10.69 7.63 -6.20
C PHE A 139 10.75 8.85 -7.11
N GLU A 140 9.65 9.59 -7.26
CA GLU A 140 9.57 10.70 -8.23
C GLU A 140 10.26 11.98 -7.79
N LYS A 141 10.44 12.20 -6.48
CA LYS A 141 11.07 13.41 -5.95
C LYS A 141 12.23 13.02 -5.03
N GLN A 142 13.38 13.69 -5.19
CA GLN A 142 14.51 13.50 -4.29
C GLN A 142 14.14 13.85 -2.84
N MET A 143 14.80 13.20 -1.89
CA MET A 143 14.65 13.46 -0.47
C MET A 143 15.42 14.70 -0.10
N SER A 144 14.88 15.54 0.80
CA SER A 144 15.46 16.80 1.21
C SER A 144 15.65 16.87 2.74
N GLY A 145 16.48 17.81 3.19
CA GLY A 145 16.76 18.00 4.61
C GLY A 145 17.65 16.92 5.21
N GLN A 146 17.33 16.48 6.43
CA GLN A 146 18.13 15.45 7.11
C GLN A 146 17.70 14.07 6.65
N VAL A 147 18.61 13.35 5.99
CA VAL A 147 18.41 11.99 5.50
C VAL A 147 19.37 11.06 6.22
N GLU A 148 18.84 10.02 6.83
CA GLU A 148 19.59 8.94 7.48
C GLU A 148 19.70 7.78 6.51
N ALA A 149 20.91 7.22 6.36
CA ALA A 149 21.18 6.06 5.52
C ALA A 149 21.72 4.91 6.37
N ASP A 150 21.17 3.72 6.18
CA ASP A 150 21.61 2.50 6.87
C ASP A 150 21.49 1.29 5.96
N GLU A 151 22.28 0.26 6.18
CA GLU A 151 22.24 -1.00 5.46
C GLU A 151 21.79 -2.14 6.38
N THR A 152 20.95 -2.99 5.83
CA THR A 152 20.55 -4.22 6.50
C THR A 152 20.77 -5.43 5.60
N TYR A 153 21.07 -6.58 6.20
CA TYR A 153 21.33 -7.82 5.49
C TYR A 153 20.21 -8.83 5.75
N ILE A 154 19.41 -9.09 4.71
CA ILE A 154 18.26 -10.00 4.77
C ILE A 154 18.65 -11.37 4.25
N GLY A 155 18.42 -12.41 5.06
CA GLY A 155 18.67 -13.80 4.66
C GLY A 155 18.67 -14.75 5.85
N GLY A 156 18.65 -16.05 5.54
CA GLY A 156 18.69 -17.09 6.55
C GLY A 156 20.05 -17.17 7.28
N LEU A 157 20.03 -17.75 8.48
CA LEU A 157 21.27 -18.04 9.21
C LEU A 157 22.04 -19.17 8.51
N ALA A 158 23.33 -18.96 8.26
CA ALA A 158 24.21 -19.96 7.62
C ALA A 158 24.22 -21.29 8.35
N ARG A 159 24.11 -21.28 9.69
CA ARG A 159 24.04 -22.50 10.51
C ARG A 159 22.82 -23.38 10.21
N ASN A 160 21.74 -22.80 9.67
CA ASN A 160 20.51 -23.53 9.34
C ASN A 160 20.54 -24.10 7.90
N MET A 161 21.59 -23.84 7.15
CA MET A 161 21.78 -24.41 5.80
C MET A 161 22.38 -25.80 5.90
N HIS A 162 21.97 -26.68 4.97
CA HIS A 162 22.66 -27.97 4.77
C HIS A 162 24.15 -27.74 4.49
N ARG A 163 25.03 -28.56 5.07
CA ARG A 163 26.50 -28.39 5.05
C ARG A 163 27.02 -28.13 3.65
N ASP A 164 26.70 -28.99 2.69
CA ASP A 164 27.19 -28.89 1.31
C ASP A 164 26.79 -27.58 0.62
N LYS A 165 25.58 -27.10 0.91
CA LYS A 165 25.07 -25.84 0.36
C LYS A 165 25.70 -24.63 1.01
N ARG A 166 25.97 -24.73 2.31
CA ARG A 166 26.67 -23.69 3.08
C ARG A 166 28.13 -23.53 2.57
N ASP A 167 28.85 -24.62 2.48
CA ASP A 167 30.28 -24.64 2.11
C ASP A 167 30.50 -24.14 0.67
N ARG A 168 29.52 -24.34 -0.25
CA ARG A 168 29.54 -23.77 -1.60
C ARG A 168 29.15 -22.30 -1.67
N ARG A 169 28.23 -21.82 -0.83
CA ARG A 169 27.67 -20.47 -0.92
C ARG A 169 28.32 -19.45 0.00
N ILE A 170 28.82 -19.87 1.13
CA ILE A 170 29.28 -18.98 2.20
C ILE A 170 30.80 -19.17 2.37
N GLN A 171 31.53 -18.38 1.63
CA GLN A 171 32.98 -18.25 1.79
C GLN A 171 33.25 -16.91 2.51
N GLY A 172 33.56 -16.97 3.81
CA GLY A 172 33.87 -15.80 4.63
C GLY A 172 32.83 -15.49 5.72
N THR A 173 32.99 -14.34 6.35
CA THR A 173 32.21 -13.86 7.52
C THR A 173 31.28 -12.71 7.14
N GLY A 174 30.40 -12.30 8.07
CA GLY A 174 29.53 -11.15 7.90
C GLY A 174 28.27 -11.42 7.08
N GLY A 175 27.95 -10.53 6.15
CA GLY A 175 26.75 -10.57 5.31
C GLY A 175 26.77 -11.55 4.14
N LYS A 176 27.80 -12.40 4.02
CA LYS A 176 27.94 -13.36 2.91
C LYS A 176 26.72 -14.29 2.79
N GLY A 177 26.21 -14.42 1.56
CA GLY A 177 24.99 -15.21 1.28
C GLY A 177 23.67 -14.54 1.67
N LYS A 178 23.68 -13.31 2.15
CA LYS A 178 22.51 -12.48 2.41
C LYS A 178 22.35 -11.42 1.33
N VAL A 179 21.14 -10.91 1.20
CA VAL A 179 20.81 -9.79 0.32
C VAL A 179 21.00 -8.50 1.09
N ALA A 180 21.82 -7.60 0.58
CA ALA A 180 21.99 -6.27 1.16
C ALA A 180 20.84 -5.36 0.73
N VAL A 181 20.24 -4.67 1.69
CA VAL A 181 19.18 -3.70 1.47
C VAL A 181 19.61 -2.39 2.09
N MET A 182 19.66 -1.34 1.29
CA MET A 182 19.92 0.01 1.74
C MET A 182 18.60 0.70 2.07
N GLY A 183 18.51 1.34 3.22
CA GLY A 183 17.40 2.17 3.66
C GLY A 183 17.81 3.64 3.69
N LEU A 184 16.97 4.51 3.16
CA LEU A 184 17.08 5.97 3.29
C LEU A 184 15.85 6.47 4.01
N LEU A 185 16.03 7.18 5.10
CA LEU A 185 14.97 7.77 5.92
C LEU A 185 15.11 9.28 5.94
N GLU A 186 14.15 9.98 5.36
CA GLU A 186 13.97 11.42 5.52
C GLU A 186 13.29 11.70 6.86
N ARG A 187 13.89 12.51 7.73
CA ARG A 187 13.29 12.86 9.02
C ARG A 187 11.94 13.54 8.84
N ASN A 188 10.92 12.99 9.49
CA ASN A 188 9.51 13.39 9.36
C ASN A 188 8.93 13.21 7.95
N GLY A 189 9.59 12.45 7.10
CA GLY A 189 9.23 12.24 5.70
C GLY A 189 9.07 10.78 5.31
N LYS A 190 9.62 10.43 4.17
CA LYS A 190 9.47 9.13 3.51
C LYS A 190 10.64 8.19 3.83
N VAL A 191 10.36 6.90 3.74
CA VAL A 191 11.39 5.85 3.75
C VAL A 191 11.51 5.27 2.34
N ARG A 192 12.73 5.12 1.86
CA ARG A 192 13.04 4.35 0.65
C ARG A 192 13.91 3.18 1.01
N ALA A 193 13.59 2.01 0.49
CA ALA A 193 14.40 0.81 0.65
C ALA A 193 14.69 0.21 -0.72
N LYS A 194 15.95 -0.12 -0.98
CA LYS A 194 16.41 -0.69 -2.25
C LYS A 194 17.36 -1.85 -2.00
N VAL A 195 17.17 -2.92 -2.75
CA VAL A 195 18.14 -4.02 -2.79
C VAL A 195 19.37 -3.54 -3.56
N ILE A 196 20.54 -3.69 -2.96
CA ILE A 196 21.84 -3.36 -3.56
C ILE A 196 22.68 -4.63 -3.77
N ASN A 197 23.52 -4.62 -4.78
CA ASN A 197 24.37 -5.79 -5.09
C ASN A 197 25.47 -6.00 -4.05
N ASP A 198 26.01 -4.90 -3.56
CA ASP A 198 27.06 -4.88 -2.54
C ASP A 198 26.93 -3.59 -1.69
N ALA A 199 27.55 -3.59 -0.52
CA ALA A 199 27.61 -2.44 0.38
C ALA A 199 28.99 -1.74 0.27
N THR A 200 29.53 -1.61 -0.95
CA THR A 200 30.76 -0.85 -1.17
C THR A 200 30.49 0.65 -1.11
N GLN A 201 31.49 1.42 -0.73
CA GLN A 201 31.40 2.87 -0.65
C GLN A 201 30.88 3.50 -1.96
N LEU A 202 31.32 3.00 -3.11
CA LEU A 202 30.91 3.50 -4.42
C LEU A 202 29.40 3.27 -4.66
N THR A 203 28.93 2.06 -4.38
CA THR A 203 27.50 1.70 -4.53
C THR A 203 26.62 2.55 -3.60
N LEU A 204 27.00 2.66 -2.34
CA LEU A 204 26.25 3.44 -1.35
C LEU A 204 26.22 4.93 -1.70
N GLN A 205 27.34 5.53 -2.06
CA GLN A 205 27.40 6.93 -2.46
C GLN A 205 26.59 7.21 -3.74
N ALA A 206 26.61 6.31 -4.71
CA ALA A 206 25.80 6.46 -5.93
C ALA A 206 24.31 6.45 -5.61
N GLU A 207 23.86 5.54 -4.73
CA GLU A 207 22.46 5.47 -4.30
C GLU A 207 22.05 6.71 -3.49
N VAL A 208 22.88 7.20 -2.58
CA VAL A 208 22.59 8.43 -1.83
C VAL A 208 22.45 9.61 -2.80
N ARG A 209 23.41 9.82 -3.69
CA ARG A 209 23.39 10.95 -4.65
C ARG A 209 22.20 10.91 -5.60
N SER A 210 21.71 9.73 -5.96
CA SER A 210 20.55 9.60 -6.85
C SER A 210 19.21 9.90 -6.15
N ASN A 211 19.16 9.74 -4.83
CA ASN A 211 17.93 9.84 -4.06
C ASN A 211 17.82 11.06 -3.15
N VAL A 212 18.92 11.74 -2.86
CA VAL A 212 18.99 12.90 -1.93
C VAL A 212 19.41 14.14 -2.69
N GLU A 213 18.74 15.26 -2.42
CA GLU A 213 19.11 16.56 -2.98
C GLU A 213 20.50 16.98 -2.44
N PRO A 214 21.39 17.56 -3.28
CA PRO A 214 22.62 18.15 -2.79
C PRO A 214 22.32 19.25 -1.79
N GLY A 215 22.97 19.23 -0.62
CA GLY A 215 22.87 20.27 0.41
C GLY A 215 23.73 21.48 0.10
#